data_b53847ad18b2fea87ddae1ad32f08946
#
_entry.id   b53847ad18b2fea87ddae1ad32f08946
#
_cell.length_a   1.000
_cell.length_b   1.000
_cell.length_c   1.000
_cell.angle_alpha   90.00
_cell.angle_beta   90.00
_cell.angle_gamma   90.00
#
_symmetry.space_group_name_H-M   'P 1'
#
loop_
_entity.id
_entity.type
_entity.pdbx_description
1 polymer ?
#
loop_
_entity_poly.entity_id
_entity_poly.type
_entity_poly.pdbx_seq_one_letter_code
_entity_poly.pdbx_strand_id
1 'polypeptide(L)'
;MRIALIGPAHPDKGGGARHTTELAHRLAAAGHNVIVESWRAQYPGQQTLDAPEGRPYPRTYRRLAWYRPDGWLAAGRRLRSADLVVFALLTPAQVPSYLSVLTGLTLGGGRPRTVVICHAALPPDAPLTRTLLSRADTVIVHSAAQSAQARALAPDVPIVIARIPPHLPAAGVHPVDPERYWTAYLQAVLA
;
A
#
# COMPACT_ATOMS: atom_id res chain seq x y z
N MET A 1 14.11 -2.06 -10.55
CA MET A 1 12.67 -2.24 -10.90
C MET A 1 11.96 -0.88 -10.87
N ARG A 2 10.88 -0.72 -11.65
CA ARG A 2 9.94 0.40 -11.55
C ARG A 2 8.81 -0.01 -10.61
N ILE A 3 8.70 0.67 -9.48
CA ILE A 3 7.74 0.32 -8.43
C ILE A 3 6.76 1.48 -8.25
N ALA A 4 5.47 1.18 -8.23
CA ALA A 4 4.43 2.12 -7.89
C ALA A 4 3.79 1.75 -6.55
N LEU A 5 3.79 2.67 -5.60
CA LEU A 5 3.04 2.54 -4.35
C LEU A 5 1.73 3.31 -4.49
N ILE A 6 0.62 2.70 -4.06
CA ILE A 6 -0.70 3.32 -4.09
C ILE A 6 -1.26 3.32 -2.67
N GLY A 7 -1.48 4.51 -2.14
CA GLY A 7 -1.98 4.67 -0.79
C GLY A 7 -1.81 6.08 -0.24
N PRO A 8 -2.34 6.35 0.95
CA PRO A 8 -2.06 7.60 1.65
C PRO A 8 -0.56 7.74 1.88
N ALA A 9 -0.05 8.95 1.67
CA ALA A 9 1.33 9.30 1.89
C ALA A 9 1.41 10.72 2.43
N HIS A 10 2.58 11.11 2.94
CA HIS A 10 2.82 12.49 3.37
C HIS A 10 2.31 13.52 2.33
N PRO A 11 1.58 14.59 2.69
CA PRO A 11 1.34 15.10 4.04
C PRO A 11 0.06 14.57 4.74
N ASP A 12 -0.52 13.46 4.31
CA ASP A 12 -1.69 12.90 4.96
C ASP A 12 -1.34 12.44 6.38
N LYS A 13 -2.30 12.59 7.33
CA LYS A 13 -2.12 12.15 8.73
C LYS A 13 -2.19 10.63 8.86
N GLY A 14 -1.45 10.10 9.82
CA GLY A 14 -1.60 8.75 10.33
C GLY A 14 -0.48 7.79 9.97
N GLY A 15 -0.43 6.68 10.70
CA GLY A 15 0.64 5.68 10.59
C GLY A 15 0.77 5.05 9.20
N GLY A 16 -0.35 4.88 8.49
CA GLY A 16 -0.33 4.34 7.13
C GLY A 16 0.32 5.26 6.11
N ALA A 17 0.05 6.58 6.20
CA ALA A 17 0.68 7.56 5.32
C ALA A 17 2.19 7.65 5.59
N ARG A 18 2.59 7.62 6.87
CA ARG A 18 4.00 7.56 7.28
C ARG A 18 4.66 6.28 6.77
N HIS A 19 4.00 5.13 6.92
CA HIS A 19 4.52 3.85 6.46
C HIS A 19 4.73 3.83 4.93
N THR A 20 3.74 4.26 4.15
CA THR A 20 3.85 4.34 2.68
C THR A 20 4.99 5.24 2.24
N THR A 21 5.16 6.39 2.90
CA THR A 21 6.23 7.35 2.61
C THR A 21 7.61 6.76 2.93
N GLU A 22 7.77 6.14 4.11
CA GLU A 22 9.03 5.50 4.50
C GLU A 22 9.36 4.31 3.60
N LEU A 23 8.38 3.49 3.23
CA LEU A 23 8.55 2.40 2.27
C LEU A 23 9.06 2.92 0.92
N ALA A 24 8.54 4.06 0.44
CA ALA A 24 9.02 4.68 -0.79
C ALA A 24 10.49 5.09 -0.69
N HIS A 25 10.89 5.73 0.42
CA HIS A 25 12.28 6.10 0.65
C HIS A 25 13.21 4.88 0.71
N ARG A 26 12.80 3.83 1.40
CA ARG A 26 13.58 2.59 1.55
C ARG A 26 13.76 1.84 0.24
N LEU A 27 12.70 1.70 -0.54
CA LEU A 27 12.78 1.10 -1.88
C LEU A 27 13.65 1.91 -2.84
N ALA A 28 13.57 3.24 -2.78
CA ALA A 28 14.43 4.11 -3.57
C ALA A 28 15.91 4.01 -3.13
N ALA A 29 16.19 3.95 -1.83
CA ALA A 29 17.54 3.73 -1.30
C ALA A 29 18.11 2.36 -1.70
N ALA A 30 17.25 1.35 -1.89
CA ALA A 30 17.63 0.03 -2.42
C ALA A 30 17.83 0.02 -3.96
N GLY A 31 17.82 1.18 -4.63
CA GLY A 31 18.11 1.32 -6.05
C GLY A 31 16.92 1.12 -6.98
N HIS A 32 15.69 1.14 -6.46
CA HIS A 32 14.49 1.03 -7.28
C HIS A 32 13.99 2.40 -7.74
N ASN A 33 13.38 2.43 -8.92
CA ASN A 33 12.70 3.62 -9.45
C ASN A 33 11.27 3.65 -8.91
N VAL A 34 11.03 4.42 -7.84
CA VAL A 34 9.78 4.43 -7.09
C VAL A 34 8.94 5.67 -7.41
N ILE A 35 7.64 5.49 -7.53
CA ILE A 35 6.64 6.57 -7.51
C ILE A 35 5.55 6.24 -6.50
N VAL A 36 4.94 7.28 -5.94
CA VAL A 36 3.79 7.14 -5.05
C VAL A 36 2.58 7.83 -5.69
N GLU A 37 1.52 7.07 -5.93
CA GLU A 37 0.21 7.60 -6.33
C GLU A 37 -0.66 7.70 -5.08
N SER A 38 -0.84 8.92 -4.59
CA SER A 38 -1.49 9.18 -3.31
C SER A 38 -2.82 9.93 -3.48
N TRP A 39 -3.49 10.11 -2.36
CA TRP A 39 -4.79 10.75 -2.28
C TRP A 39 -4.65 12.28 -2.20
N ARG A 40 -5.40 12.97 -3.04
CA ARG A 40 -5.71 14.38 -2.86
C ARG A 40 -6.82 14.56 -1.81
N ALA A 41 -7.81 13.66 -1.85
CA ALA A 41 -8.90 13.57 -0.89
C ALA A 41 -9.32 12.10 -0.79
N GLN A 42 -9.10 11.47 0.37
CA GLN A 42 -9.43 10.05 0.60
C GLN A 42 -10.89 9.87 1.04
N TYR A 43 -11.43 10.85 1.77
CA TYR A 43 -12.81 10.89 2.28
C TYR A 43 -13.25 12.35 2.48
N PRO A 44 -14.56 12.60 2.60
CA PRO A 44 -15.07 13.95 2.90
C PRO A 44 -14.47 14.50 4.20
N GLY A 45 -14.06 15.76 4.20
CA GLY A 45 -13.53 16.41 5.40
C GLY A 45 -12.11 15.97 5.82
N GLN A 46 -11.38 15.28 4.94
CA GLN A 46 -9.99 14.91 5.22
C GLN A 46 -9.13 16.14 5.52
N GLN A 47 -8.50 16.13 6.67
CA GLN A 47 -7.55 17.15 7.07
C GLN A 47 -6.11 16.73 6.70
N THR A 48 -5.34 17.62 6.13
CA THR A 48 -3.89 17.51 6.01
C THR A 48 -3.22 18.06 7.27
N LEU A 49 -2.00 17.65 7.56
CA LEU A 49 -1.21 18.22 8.65
C LEU A 49 -0.70 19.60 8.23
N ASP A 50 -0.84 20.60 9.12
CA ASP A 50 -0.24 21.92 8.92
C ASP A 50 1.29 21.87 9.03
N ALA A 51 1.81 20.93 9.82
CA ALA A 51 3.24 20.63 9.93
C ALA A 51 3.43 19.10 9.96
N PRO A 52 3.54 18.45 8.81
CA PRO A 52 3.67 17.00 8.75
C PRO A 52 5.04 16.57 9.26
N GLU A 53 5.05 15.59 10.18
CA GLU A 53 6.27 14.94 10.63
C GLU A 53 6.89 14.08 9.51
N GLY A 54 8.19 14.24 9.31
CA GLY A 54 8.95 13.42 8.38
C GLY A 54 9.22 14.10 7.03
N ARG A 55 10.08 13.47 6.25
CA ARG A 55 10.48 13.95 4.94
C ARG A 55 9.52 13.46 3.86
N PRO A 56 8.92 14.34 3.04
CA PRO A 56 8.09 13.92 1.91
C PRO A 56 8.92 13.13 0.89
N TYR A 57 8.30 12.14 0.27
CA TYR A 57 8.94 11.46 -0.86
C TYR A 57 8.77 12.31 -2.13
N PRO A 58 9.85 12.67 -2.85
CA PRO A 58 9.79 13.69 -3.92
C PRO A 58 8.88 13.32 -5.09
N ARG A 59 8.72 12.02 -5.38
CA ARG A 59 7.88 11.53 -6.49
C ARG A 59 6.52 11.04 -6.00
N THR A 60 5.90 11.79 -5.10
CA THR A 60 4.53 11.56 -4.62
C THR A 60 3.55 12.42 -5.43
N TYR A 61 2.61 11.77 -6.09
CA TYR A 61 1.58 12.39 -6.92
C TYR A 61 0.20 12.22 -6.26
N ARG A 62 -0.40 13.31 -5.79
CA ARG A 62 -1.70 13.33 -5.12
C ARG A 62 -2.83 13.50 -6.14
N ARG A 63 -3.18 12.45 -6.86
CA ARG A 63 -4.17 12.49 -7.96
C ARG A 63 -5.44 11.70 -7.68
N LEU A 64 -5.43 10.79 -6.70
CA LEU A 64 -6.61 10.04 -6.32
C LEU A 64 -7.56 10.91 -5.50
N ALA A 65 -8.85 10.81 -5.77
CA ALA A 65 -9.90 11.45 -4.98
C ALA A 65 -11.11 10.53 -4.89
N TRP A 66 -11.73 10.44 -3.71
CA TRP A 66 -12.85 9.54 -3.46
C TRP A 66 -14.05 9.81 -4.38
N TYR A 67 -14.21 11.05 -4.82
CA TYR A 67 -15.30 11.53 -5.68
C TYR A 67 -14.94 11.54 -7.19
N ARG A 68 -13.79 10.98 -7.60
CA ARG A 68 -13.31 10.97 -8.99
C ARG A 68 -13.00 9.54 -9.49
N PRO A 69 -14.03 8.72 -9.76
CA PRO A 69 -13.84 7.35 -10.25
C PRO A 69 -13.07 7.26 -11.58
N ASP A 70 -13.23 8.25 -12.45
CA ASP A 70 -12.48 8.39 -13.70
C ASP A 70 -10.96 8.47 -13.45
N GLY A 71 -10.57 9.17 -12.39
CA GLY A 71 -9.18 9.31 -11.96
C GLY A 71 -8.57 7.99 -11.50
N TRP A 72 -9.35 7.07 -10.94
CA TRP A 72 -8.85 5.77 -10.47
C TRP A 72 -8.45 4.87 -11.63
N LEU A 73 -9.29 4.77 -12.65
CA LEU A 73 -8.98 4.01 -13.86
C LEU A 73 -7.78 4.61 -14.61
N ALA A 74 -7.73 5.94 -14.71
CA ALA A 74 -6.62 6.64 -15.33
C ALA A 74 -5.31 6.44 -14.57
N ALA A 75 -5.34 6.36 -13.22
CA ALA A 75 -4.17 6.02 -12.41
C ALA A 75 -3.62 4.63 -12.80
N GLY A 76 -4.48 3.62 -12.87
CA GLY A 76 -4.07 2.28 -13.31
C GLY A 76 -3.42 2.29 -14.70
N ARG A 77 -4.01 2.98 -15.66
CA ARG A 77 -3.43 3.10 -17.01
C ARG A 77 -2.04 3.74 -17.03
N ARG A 78 -1.79 4.75 -16.17
CA ARG A 78 -0.47 5.39 -16.06
C ARG A 78 0.58 4.46 -15.44
N LEU A 79 0.15 3.57 -14.55
CA LEU A 79 1.03 2.68 -13.80
C LEU A 79 1.29 1.33 -14.48
N ARG A 80 0.64 1.03 -15.60
CA ARG A 80 0.78 -0.25 -16.31
C ARG A 80 2.21 -0.61 -16.75
N SER A 81 3.09 0.39 -16.85
CA SER A 81 4.51 0.19 -17.17
C SER A 81 5.38 -0.09 -15.95
N ALA A 82 4.81 -0.10 -14.74
CA ALA A 82 5.53 -0.54 -13.55
C ALA A 82 5.83 -2.04 -13.62
N ASP A 83 6.89 -2.47 -12.96
CA ASP A 83 7.21 -3.88 -12.78
C ASP A 83 6.46 -4.45 -11.57
N LEU A 84 6.25 -3.59 -10.55
CA LEU A 84 5.54 -3.92 -9.30
C LEU A 84 4.61 -2.77 -8.91
N VAL A 85 3.37 -3.11 -8.53
CA VAL A 85 2.40 -2.17 -7.94
C VAL A 85 2.00 -2.65 -6.56
N VAL A 86 2.18 -1.81 -5.56
CA VAL A 86 1.88 -2.11 -4.16
C VAL A 86 0.72 -1.24 -3.69
N PHE A 87 -0.34 -1.87 -3.21
CA PHE A 87 -1.51 -1.21 -2.65
C PHE A 87 -1.43 -1.22 -1.12
N ALA A 88 -1.43 -0.05 -0.48
CA ALA A 88 -1.53 0.09 0.97
C ALA A 88 -3.00 0.19 1.39
N LEU A 89 -3.60 -0.93 1.78
CA LEU A 89 -5.00 -1.00 2.20
C LEU A 89 -5.13 -0.67 3.69
N LEU A 90 -5.57 0.56 3.99
CA LEU A 90 -5.77 1.05 5.36
C LEU A 90 -7.22 0.97 5.81
N THR A 91 -8.17 1.09 4.88
CA THR A 91 -9.59 1.00 5.17
C THR A 91 -10.34 0.30 4.05
N PRO A 92 -11.45 -0.41 4.33
CA PRO A 92 -12.30 -1.00 3.29
C PRO A 92 -12.85 0.02 2.29
N ALA A 93 -12.99 1.29 2.67
CA ALA A 93 -13.47 2.35 1.80
C ALA A 93 -12.56 2.61 0.58
N GLN A 94 -11.29 2.19 0.64
CA GLN A 94 -10.36 2.31 -0.49
C GLN A 94 -10.55 1.22 -1.56
N VAL A 95 -11.23 0.12 -1.22
CA VAL A 95 -11.32 -1.06 -2.08
C VAL A 95 -11.91 -0.76 -3.46
N PRO A 96 -13.02 0.00 -3.61
CA PRO A 96 -13.58 0.30 -4.94
C PRO A 96 -12.59 1.02 -5.85
N SER A 97 -11.83 1.97 -5.29
CA SER A 97 -10.81 2.69 -6.06
C SER A 97 -9.65 1.78 -6.46
N TYR A 98 -9.20 0.91 -5.58
CA TYR A 98 -8.11 -0.04 -5.88
C TYR A 98 -8.51 -1.08 -6.93
N LEU A 99 -9.75 -1.56 -6.90
CA LEU A 99 -10.30 -2.41 -7.95
C LEU A 99 -10.32 -1.70 -9.32
N SER A 100 -10.68 -0.41 -9.33
CA SER A 100 -10.67 0.40 -10.55
C SER A 100 -9.25 0.63 -11.06
N VAL A 101 -8.29 0.87 -10.17
CA VAL A 101 -6.86 0.97 -10.53
C VAL A 101 -6.37 -0.35 -11.11
N LEU A 102 -6.66 -1.50 -10.47
CA LEU A 102 -6.31 -2.83 -10.98
C LEU A 102 -6.87 -3.07 -12.38
N THR A 103 -8.12 -2.68 -12.62
CA THR A 103 -8.70 -2.75 -13.97
C THR A 103 -7.92 -1.90 -14.96
N GLY A 104 -7.52 -0.69 -14.58
CA GLY A 104 -6.70 0.18 -15.41
C GLY A 104 -5.31 -0.38 -15.73
N LEU A 105 -4.71 -1.13 -14.80
CA LEU A 105 -3.42 -1.80 -15.00
C LEU A 105 -3.49 -2.88 -16.09
N THR A 106 -4.59 -3.63 -16.14
CA THR A 106 -4.76 -4.76 -17.07
C THR A 106 -5.23 -4.34 -18.47
N LEU A 107 -5.78 -3.13 -18.62
CA LEU A 107 -6.19 -2.60 -19.92
C LEU A 107 -4.97 -2.30 -20.79
N GLY A 108 -4.78 -3.07 -21.87
CA GLY A 108 -3.70 -2.85 -22.84
C GLY A 108 -2.55 -3.86 -22.75
N GLY A 109 -2.75 -5.02 -22.12
CA GLY A 109 -1.87 -6.19 -22.23
C GLY A 109 -0.68 -6.24 -21.28
N GLY A 110 -0.41 -5.21 -20.50
CA GLY A 110 0.60 -5.24 -19.42
C GLY A 110 -0.06 -5.67 -18.10
N ARG A 111 0.58 -6.58 -17.37
CA ARG A 111 0.15 -6.90 -16.00
C ARG A 111 1.36 -6.80 -15.09
N PRO A 112 1.58 -5.65 -14.44
CA PRO A 112 2.59 -5.56 -13.39
C PRO A 112 2.24 -6.53 -12.28
N ARG A 113 3.24 -7.05 -11.59
CA ARG A 113 3.02 -7.79 -10.37
C ARG A 113 2.33 -6.90 -9.33
N THR A 114 1.37 -7.44 -8.60
CA THR A 114 0.56 -6.68 -7.65
C THR A 114 0.68 -7.25 -6.24
N VAL A 115 0.95 -6.38 -5.28
CA VAL A 115 1.02 -6.70 -3.85
C VAL A 115 0.00 -5.85 -3.10
N VAL A 116 -0.79 -6.46 -2.22
CA VAL A 116 -1.69 -5.74 -1.31
C VAL A 116 -1.15 -5.86 0.11
N ILE A 117 -0.82 -4.74 0.73
CA ILE A 117 -0.44 -4.65 2.14
C ILE A 117 -1.69 -4.29 2.95
N CYS A 118 -2.13 -5.18 3.83
CA CYS A 118 -3.33 -5.00 4.64
C CYS A 118 -2.96 -4.41 6.01
N HIS A 119 -3.18 -3.12 6.20
CA HIS A 119 -3.02 -2.47 7.51
C HIS A 119 -4.30 -2.50 8.34
N ALA A 120 -5.46 -2.68 7.70
CA ALA A 120 -6.75 -2.77 8.36
C ALA A 120 -7.12 -4.21 8.73
N ALA A 121 -8.05 -4.36 9.67
CA ALA A 121 -8.75 -5.61 9.88
C ALA A 121 -9.54 -5.98 8.61
N LEU A 122 -9.63 -7.27 8.31
CA LEU A 122 -10.32 -7.80 7.15
C LEU A 122 -11.65 -8.42 7.59
N PRO A 123 -12.80 -7.73 7.40
CA PRO A 123 -14.09 -8.28 7.77
C PRO A 123 -14.39 -9.55 6.94
N PRO A 124 -14.98 -10.59 7.55
CA PRO A 124 -15.27 -11.85 6.85
C PRO A 124 -16.27 -11.67 5.70
N ASP A 125 -17.24 -10.76 5.86
CA ASP A 125 -18.30 -10.50 4.89
C ASP A 125 -18.01 -9.26 4.03
N ALA A 126 -16.85 -9.23 3.38
CA ALA A 126 -16.41 -8.10 2.57
C ALA A 126 -16.18 -8.54 1.11
N PRO A 127 -17.22 -8.64 0.26
CA PRO A 127 -17.10 -9.20 -1.10
C PRO A 127 -16.15 -8.40 -1.99
N LEU A 128 -16.13 -7.09 -1.88
CA LEU A 128 -15.20 -6.26 -2.65
C LEU A 128 -13.76 -6.45 -2.17
N THR A 129 -13.52 -6.59 -0.86
CA THR A 129 -12.20 -6.89 -0.31
C THR A 129 -11.73 -8.27 -0.78
N ARG A 130 -12.60 -9.27 -0.75
CA ARG A 130 -12.33 -10.60 -1.33
C ARG A 130 -11.87 -10.46 -2.77
N THR A 131 -12.64 -9.73 -3.59
CA THR A 131 -12.31 -9.51 -5.02
C THR A 131 -10.96 -8.81 -5.19
N LEU A 132 -10.63 -7.84 -4.35
CA LEU A 132 -9.33 -7.15 -4.38
C LEU A 132 -8.19 -8.11 -4.07
N LEU A 133 -8.30 -8.85 -2.95
CA LEU A 133 -7.26 -9.77 -2.52
C LEU A 133 -7.06 -10.92 -3.53
N SER A 134 -8.15 -11.49 -4.07
CA SER A 134 -8.08 -12.58 -5.07
C SER A 134 -7.46 -12.17 -6.41
N ARG A 135 -7.32 -10.86 -6.66
CA ARG A 135 -6.65 -10.34 -7.86
C ARG A 135 -5.19 -9.95 -7.62
N ALA A 136 -4.73 -9.99 -6.38
CA ALA A 136 -3.35 -9.71 -6.04
C ALA A 136 -2.47 -10.95 -6.30
N ASP A 137 -1.21 -10.73 -6.64
CA ASP A 137 -0.23 -11.80 -6.76
C ASP A 137 0.35 -12.18 -5.38
N THR A 138 0.30 -11.26 -4.41
CA THR A 138 0.71 -11.50 -3.01
C THR A 138 -0.06 -10.58 -2.08
N VAL A 139 -0.42 -11.08 -0.91
CA VAL A 139 -1.02 -10.29 0.18
C VAL A 139 -0.06 -10.29 1.38
N ILE A 140 0.28 -9.11 1.86
CA ILE A 140 1.10 -8.92 3.06
C ILE A 140 0.19 -8.51 4.21
N VAL A 141 0.32 -9.20 5.33
CA VAL A 141 -0.39 -8.96 6.59
C VAL A 141 0.59 -8.86 7.75
N HIS A 142 0.13 -8.33 8.89
CA HIS A 142 1.04 -7.99 9.99
C HIS A 142 0.91 -8.91 11.20
N SER A 143 -0.05 -9.83 11.20
CA SER A 143 -0.27 -10.77 12.30
C SER A 143 -0.84 -12.11 11.81
N ALA A 144 -0.72 -13.14 12.65
CA ALA A 144 -1.33 -14.45 12.39
C ALA A 144 -2.86 -14.37 12.28
N ALA A 145 -3.49 -13.52 13.08
CA ALA A 145 -4.94 -13.31 13.02
C ALA A 145 -5.37 -12.71 11.67
N GLN A 146 -4.66 -11.68 11.18
CA GLN A 146 -4.90 -11.12 9.83
C GLN A 146 -4.62 -12.15 8.73
N SER A 147 -3.60 -13.01 8.90
CA SER A 147 -3.31 -14.08 7.94
C SER A 147 -4.46 -15.08 7.85
N ALA A 148 -5.07 -15.46 8.97
CA ALA A 148 -6.25 -16.33 8.96
C ALA A 148 -7.44 -15.66 8.26
N GLN A 149 -7.69 -14.38 8.53
CA GLN A 149 -8.74 -13.60 7.86
C GLN A 149 -8.50 -13.48 6.34
N ALA A 150 -7.26 -13.18 5.93
CA ALA A 150 -6.91 -13.05 4.53
C ALA A 150 -7.06 -14.39 3.78
N ARG A 151 -6.67 -15.53 4.38
CA ARG A 151 -6.87 -16.87 3.82
C ARG A 151 -8.34 -17.24 3.66
N ALA A 152 -9.18 -16.84 4.60
CA ALA A 152 -10.62 -17.05 4.48
C ALA A 152 -11.24 -16.25 3.32
N LEU A 153 -10.69 -15.07 3.00
CA LEU A 153 -11.16 -14.25 1.88
C LEU A 153 -10.53 -14.65 0.54
N ALA A 154 -9.27 -15.03 0.50
CA ALA A 154 -8.51 -15.33 -0.72
C ALA A 154 -7.59 -16.55 -0.50
N PRO A 155 -8.15 -17.79 -0.48
CA PRO A 155 -7.40 -18.99 -0.13
C PRO A 155 -6.28 -19.33 -1.11
N ASP A 156 -6.42 -18.95 -2.37
CA ASP A 156 -5.48 -19.29 -3.46
C ASP A 156 -4.34 -18.29 -3.64
N VAL A 157 -4.35 -17.19 -2.86
CA VAL A 157 -3.34 -16.13 -2.96
C VAL A 157 -2.24 -16.35 -1.93
N PRO A 158 -0.97 -16.23 -2.30
CA PRO A 158 0.15 -16.24 -1.36
C PRO A 158 0.00 -15.14 -0.30
N ILE A 159 0.01 -15.55 0.98
CA ILE A 159 -0.11 -14.62 2.11
C ILE A 159 1.17 -14.66 2.92
N VAL A 160 1.81 -13.51 3.03
CA VAL A 160 3.07 -13.32 3.76
C VAL A 160 2.81 -12.52 5.04
N ILE A 161 3.31 -13.00 6.17
CA ILE A 161 3.26 -12.27 7.43
C ILE A 161 4.56 -11.46 7.54
N ALA A 162 4.44 -10.13 7.45
CA ALA A 162 5.54 -9.21 7.67
C ALA A 162 5.16 -8.19 8.75
N ARG A 163 5.89 -8.17 9.85
CA ARG A 163 5.63 -7.21 10.93
C ARG A 163 5.88 -5.80 10.46
N ILE A 164 5.02 -4.85 10.82
CA ILE A 164 5.24 -3.43 10.54
C ILE A 164 6.52 -3.00 11.25
N PRO A 165 7.50 -2.44 10.52
CA PRO A 165 8.70 -1.92 11.14
C PRO A 165 8.36 -0.79 12.13
N PRO A 166 9.00 -0.77 13.31
CA PRO A 166 8.76 0.30 14.28
C PRO A 166 9.25 1.63 13.71
N HIS A 167 8.42 2.66 13.80
CA HIS A 167 8.79 4.01 13.36
C HIS A 167 9.57 4.80 14.42
N LEU A 168 9.45 4.39 15.69
CA LEU A 168 10.15 4.97 16.83
C LEU A 168 10.48 3.86 17.83
N PRO A 169 11.64 3.89 18.49
CA PRO A 169 11.90 3.03 19.64
C PRO A 169 10.87 3.35 20.74
N ALA A 170 10.10 2.34 21.17
CA ALA A 170 9.28 2.49 22.36
C ALA A 170 10.20 2.75 23.56
N ALA A 171 9.92 3.79 24.32
CA ALA A 171 10.70 4.12 25.51
C ALA A 171 10.73 2.89 26.46
N GLY A 172 11.92 2.40 26.80
CA GLY A 172 12.12 1.27 27.74
C GLY A 172 12.20 -0.14 27.13
N VAL A 173 12.05 -0.31 25.83
CA VAL A 173 12.32 -1.58 25.16
C VAL A 173 13.73 -1.56 24.59
N HIS A 174 14.51 -2.65 24.80
CA HIS A 174 15.82 -2.84 24.17
C HIS A 174 15.74 -2.46 22.68
N PRO A 175 16.71 -1.74 22.12
CA PRO A 175 16.67 -1.27 20.75
C PRO A 175 16.64 -2.48 19.83
N VAL A 176 15.46 -2.86 19.41
CA VAL A 176 15.33 -3.76 18.28
C VAL A 176 15.75 -2.96 17.07
N ASP A 177 16.79 -3.41 16.38
CA ASP A 177 17.34 -2.74 15.23
C ASP A 177 16.25 -2.53 14.16
N PRO A 178 15.77 -1.30 13.92
CA PRO A 178 14.71 -1.03 12.95
C PRO A 178 15.10 -1.46 11.52
N GLU A 179 16.39 -1.44 11.20
CA GLU A 179 16.90 -1.80 9.88
C GLU A 179 16.70 -3.28 9.56
N ARG A 180 16.84 -4.16 10.57
CA ARG A 180 16.55 -5.59 10.40
C ARG A 180 15.09 -5.84 10.00
N TYR A 181 14.15 -5.13 10.63
CA TYR A 181 12.72 -5.24 10.27
C TYR A 181 12.44 -4.70 8.88
N TRP A 182 13.04 -3.57 8.52
CA TRP A 182 12.88 -3.01 7.18
C TRP A 182 13.47 -3.92 6.12
N THR A 183 14.61 -4.53 6.35
CA THR A 183 15.21 -5.50 5.42
C THR A 183 14.26 -6.67 5.15
N ALA A 184 13.73 -7.29 6.19
CA ALA A 184 12.76 -8.39 6.05
C ALA A 184 11.45 -7.92 5.38
N TYR A 185 10.99 -6.72 5.69
CA TYR A 185 9.78 -6.16 5.10
C TYR A 185 9.94 -5.88 3.60
N LEU A 186 11.07 -5.29 3.20
CA LEU A 186 11.38 -5.06 1.79
C LEU A 186 11.49 -6.38 1.01
N GLN A 187 12.12 -7.40 1.60
CA GLN A 187 12.15 -8.74 1.00
C GLN A 187 10.74 -9.28 0.76
N ALA A 188 9.83 -9.15 1.74
CA ALA A 188 8.45 -9.58 1.60
C ALA A 188 7.69 -8.82 0.50
N VAL A 189 7.95 -7.53 0.31
CA VAL A 189 7.34 -6.70 -0.75
C VAL A 189 7.90 -7.07 -2.13
N LEU A 190 9.19 -7.39 -2.21
CA LEU A 190 9.90 -7.64 -3.47
C LEU A 190 9.84 -9.11 -3.91
N ALA A 191 9.64 -10.05 -2.97
CA ALA A 191 9.49 -11.48 -3.26
C ALA A 191 8.24 -11.79 -4.05
#